data_6c0b6ee78e612e5aaa3b5d297676c7e7
#
_entry.id   6c0b6ee78e612e5aaa3b5d297676c7e7
#
_cell.length_a   1.000
_cell.length_b   1.000
_cell.length_c   1.000
_cell.angle_alpha   90.00
_cell.angle_beta   90.00
_cell.angle_gamma   90.00
#
_symmetry.space_group_name_H-M   'P 1'
#
loop_
_entity.id
_entity.type
_entity.pdbx_description
1 polymer ?
#
loop_
_entity_poly.entity_id
_entity_poly.type
_entity_poly.pdbx_seq_one_letter_code
_entity_poly.pdbx_strand_id
1 'polypeptide(L)'
;SRGLGDVYKRQVSVLVIACPCALGLATPTALMVGIGRAARNNILIKDATALENMRNIDAIVIDKTGTLTIPNKDVDFTKADSLTLDQRETLKPGAREAMQMLHEEGVEVYMMSGDKEEAAKYWADKAGITHWKSRVMPQDKEDMVRKLQSEGHHVAMVGDGINDTQALAAADVSIAMGKGTDIAIDVAQVTLMGTDLRRIAYAIKLSRQTVGMIHQNLFWAFIYNVVCIPLAAGLPYLFGAHWQITPMWASALMAFSSISVVMNSLRLKFMKQ
;
A
#
# COMPACT_ATOMS: atom_id res chain seq x y z
N SER A 1 -58.68 -3.08 -3.97
CA SER A 1 -57.71 -1.99 -4.23
C SER A 1 -56.58 -1.88 -3.18
N ARG A 2 -56.78 -2.36 -1.92
CA ARG A 2 -55.71 -2.37 -0.92
C ARG A 2 -54.51 -3.26 -1.29
N GLY A 3 -54.74 -4.44 -1.90
CA GLY A 3 -53.67 -5.37 -2.24
C GLY A 3 -52.71 -4.85 -3.32
N LEU A 4 -53.19 -4.11 -4.31
CA LEU A 4 -52.35 -3.53 -5.39
C LEU A 4 -51.44 -2.43 -4.85
N GLY A 5 -51.92 -1.60 -3.90
CA GLY A 5 -51.08 -0.56 -3.27
C GLY A 5 -49.93 -1.15 -2.44
N ASP A 6 -50.17 -2.26 -1.77
CA ASP A 6 -49.15 -2.92 -0.95
C ASP A 6 -48.10 -3.66 -1.82
N VAL A 7 -48.50 -4.25 -2.93
CA VAL A 7 -47.59 -4.83 -3.94
C VAL A 7 -46.70 -3.73 -4.52
N TYR A 8 -47.27 -2.61 -4.94
CA TYR A 8 -46.51 -1.48 -5.48
C TYR A 8 -45.47 -0.94 -4.47
N LYS A 9 -45.87 -0.75 -3.20
CA LYS A 9 -44.97 -0.29 -2.14
C LYS A 9 -43.78 -1.24 -1.94
N ARG A 10 -44.00 -2.56 -1.97
CA ARG A 10 -42.93 -3.55 -1.87
C ARG A 10 -41.99 -3.47 -3.05
N GLN A 11 -42.52 -3.40 -4.27
CA GLN A 11 -41.70 -3.29 -5.48
C GLN A 11 -40.80 -2.05 -5.41
N VAL A 12 -41.36 -0.88 -5.04
CA VAL A 12 -40.57 0.35 -4.89
C VAL A 12 -39.53 0.22 -3.77
N SER A 13 -39.89 -0.38 -2.63
CA SER A 13 -38.94 -0.59 -1.52
C SER A 13 -37.77 -1.48 -1.93
N VAL A 14 -38.03 -2.58 -2.64
CA VAL A 14 -36.97 -3.48 -3.16
C VAL A 14 -36.07 -2.75 -4.15
N LEU A 15 -36.64 -1.98 -5.08
CA LEU A 15 -35.87 -1.20 -6.06
C LEU A 15 -34.97 -0.17 -5.39
N VAL A 16 -35.45 0.50 -4.35
CA VAL A 16 -34.67 1.49 -3.58
C VAL A 16 -33.53 0.80 -2.83
N ILE A 17 -33.79 -0.33 -2.16
CA ILE A 17 -32.78 -1.08 -1.41
C ILE A 17 -31.74 -1.73 -2.34
N ALA A 18 -32.13 -2.13 -3.52
CA ALA A 18 -31.23 -2.70 -4.51
C ALA A 18 -30.20 -1.71 -5.09
N CYS A 19 -30.29 -0.42 -4.73
CA CYS A 19 -29.28 0.58 -5.11
C CYS A 19 -27.90 0.21 -4.56
N PRO A 20 -26.85 0.06 -5.38
CA PRO A 20 -25.48 -0.25 -4.91
C PRO A 20 -24.72 1.01 -4.44
N CYS A 21 -25.41 2.02 -3.87
CA CYS A 21 -24.84 3.32 -3.56
C CYS A 21 -23.66 3.23 -2.60
N ALA A 22 -23.77 2.44 -1.52
CA ALA A 22 -22.70 2.21 -0.56
C ALA A 22 -21.52 1.43 -1.17
N LEU A 23 -21.81 0.47 -2.05
CA LEU A 23 -20.81 -0.31 -2.76
C LEU A 23 -19.93 0.60 -3.65
N GLY A 24 -20.55 1.55 -4.37
CA GLY A 24 -19.82 2.52 -5.19
C GLY A 24 -18.95 3.49 -4.39
N LEU A 25 -19.23 3.70 -3.10
CA LEU A 25 -18.44 4.55 -2.20
C LEU A 25 -17.35 3.79 -1.44
N ALA A 26 -17.45 2.47 -1.31
CA ALA A 26 -16.61 1.64 -0.44
C ALA A 26 -15.12 1.77 -0.75
N THR A 27 -14.73 1.61 -2.02
CA THR A 27 -13.33 1.67 -2.46
C THR A 27 -12.81 3.11 -2.51
N PRO A 28 -13.45 4.07 -3.21
CA PRO A 28 -12.86 5.40 -3.38
C PRO A 28 -12.72 6.17 -2.07
N THR A 29 -13.64 6.01 -1.11
CA THR A 29 -13.51 6.70 0.18
C THR A 29 -12.35 6.19 1.01
N ALA A 30 -12.12 4.88 1.07
CA ALA A 30 -10.98 4.29 1.77
C ALA A 30 -9.66 4.67 1.11
N LEU A 31 -9.57 4.60 -0.23
CA LEU A 31 -8.39 5.01 -1.00
C LEU A 31 -8.04 6.49 -0.78
N MET A 32 -9.04 7.38 -0.84
CA MET A 32 -8.83 8.81 -0.62
C MET A 32 -8.24 9.10 0.77
N VAL A 33 -8.76 8.43 1.80
CA VAL A 33 -8.25 8.56 3.18
C VAL A 33 -6.84 7.96 3.29
N GLY A 34 -6.60 6.78 2.70
CA GLY A 34 -5.31 6.10 2.71
C GLY A 34 -4.22 6.91 2.02
N ILE A 35 -4.45 7.35 0.78
CA ILE A 35 -3.51 8.19 0.01
C ILE A 35 -3.28 9.53 0.71
N GLY A 36 -4.34 10.16 1.24
CA GLY A 36 -4.22 11.40 2.00
C GLY A 36 -3.41 11.23 3.29
N ARG A 37 -3.47 10.05 3.94
CA ARG A 37 -2.65 9.74 5.10
C ARG A 37 -1.18 9.46 4.72
N ALA A 38 -0.95 8.78 3.59
CA ALA A 38 0.39 8.59 3.02
C ALA A 38 1.06 9.94 2.77
N ALA A 39 0.38 10.86 2.08
CA ALA A 39 0.90 12.18 1.75
C ALA A 39 1.27 13.00 3.00
N ARG A 40 0.48 12.93 4.07
CA ARG A 40 0.80 13.59 5.35
C ARG A 40 2.06 13.03 6.03
N ASN A 41 2.42 11.79 5.72
CA ASN A 41 3.64 11.14 6.19
C ASN A 41 4.78 11.23 5.18
N ASN A 42 4.68 12.17 4.22
CA ASN A 42 5.67 12.39 3.17
C ASN A 42 5.89 11.15 2.28
N ILE A 43 4.83 10.44 1.98
CA ILE A 43 4.78 9.31 1.04
C ILE A 43 3.79 9.68 -0.06
N LEU A 44 4.28 9.86 -1.27
CA LEU A 44 3.44 10.13 -2.43
C LEU A 44 3.16 8.81 -3.15
N ILE A 45 1.90 8.47 -3.28
CA ILE A 45 1.43 7.29 -4.01
C ILE A 45 0.75 7.78 -5.28
N LYS A 46 1.23 7.31 -6.42
CA LYS A 46 0.82 7.82 -7.74
C LYS A 46 -0.62 7.45 -8.07
N ASP A 47 -1.02 6.22 -7.74
CA ASP A 47 -2.34 5.70 -8.05
C ASP A 47 -2.84 4.65 -7.04
N ALA A 48 -4.08 4.23 -7.19
CA ALA A 48 -4.71 3.24 -6.34
C ALA A 48 -4.08 1.84 -6.51
N THR A 49 -3.64 1.50 -7.73
CA THR A 49 -3.04 0.21 -8.05
C THR A 49 -1.73 0.03 -7.29
N ALA A 50 -0.90 1.08 -7.22
CA ALA A 50 0.32 1.08 -6.42
C ALA A 50 0.04 0.78 -4.94
N LEU A 51 -1.03 1.38 -4.38
CA LEU A 51 -1.43 1.13 -3.00
C LEU A 51 -1.94 -0.29 -2.81
N GLU A 52 -2.69 -0.84 -3.75
CA GLU A 52 -3.20 -2.22 -3.69
C GLU A 52 -2.07 -3.25 -3.81
N ASN A 53 -1.14 -3.07 -4.76
CA ASN A 53 -0.01 -3.96 -4.96
C ASN A 53 0.94 -3.96 -3.75
N MET A 54 1.16 -2.79 -3.14
CA MET A 54 2.02 -2.65 -1.96
C MET A 54 1.56 -3.50 -0.78
N ARG A 55 0.27 -3.82 -0.66
CA ARG A 55 -0.26 -4.73 0.37
C ARG A 55 0.38 -6.11 0.30
N ASN A 56 0.62 -6.60 -0.91
CA ASN A 56 1.03 -7.98 -1.16
C ASN A 56 2.55 -8.15 -1.10
N ILE A 57 3.31 -7.06 -1.01
CA ILE A 57 4.77 -7.09 -0.98
C ILE A 57 5.26 -7.96 0.18
N ASP A 58 6.10 -8.94 -0.16
CA ASP A 58 6.78 -9.85 0.73
C ASP A 58 8.31 -9.87 0.51
N ALA A 59 8.81 -9.28 -0.59
CA ALA A 59 10.23 -9.10 -0.86
C ALA A 59 10.53 -7.68 -1.33
N ILE A 60 11.66 -7.12 -0.87
CA ILE A 60 12.16 -5.81 -1.29
C ILE A 60 13.58 -5.96 -1.81
N VAL A 61 13.82 -5.51 -3.02
CA VAL A 61 15.16 -5.29 -3.56
C VAL A 61 15.53 -3.84 -3.32
N ILE A 62 16.61 -3.59 -2.57
CA ILE A 62 17.05 -2.24 -2.22
C ILE A 62 18.47 -1.97 -2.77
N ASP A 63 18.61 -0.84 -3.46
CA ASP A 63 19.94 -0.35 -3.81
C ASP A 63 20.69 0.16 -2.57
N LYS A 64 22.01 0.00 -2.53
CA LYS A 64 22.83 0.49 -1.43
C LYS A 64 23.06 2.00 -1.54
N THR A 65 23.64 2.45 -2.64
CA THR A 65 24.21 3.78 -2.79
C THR A 65 23.14 4.82 -3.03
N GLY A 66 23.09 5.88 -2.20
CA GLY A 66 22.04 6.90 -2.31
C GLY A 66 20.69 6.47 -1.73
N THR A 67 20.40 5.15 -1.63
CA THR A 67 19.16 4.60 -1.09
C THR A 67 19.30 4.17 0.36
N LEU A 68 20.19 3.23 0.67
CA LEU A 68 20.46 2.76 2.04
C LEU A 68 21.52 3.65 2.73
N THR A 69 22.52 4.11 1.98
CA THR A 69 23.61 4.96 2.47
C THR A 69 23.57 6.36 1.86
N ILE A 70 24.26 7.29 2.51
CA ILE A 70 24.50 8.65 2.01
C ILE A 70 26.01 8.82 1.91
N PRO A 71 26.58 9.25 0.75
CA PRO A 71 27.99 9.60 0.66
C PRO A 71 28.28 10.83 1.52
N ASN A 72 29.40 10.79 2.24
CA ASN A 72 29.83 11.91 3.06
C ASN A 72 30.32 13.07 2.17
N LYS A 73 29.85 14.27 2.41
CA LYS A 73 30.05 15.44 1.53
C LYS A 73 31.51 15.94 1.48
N ASP A 74 32.28 15.65 2.52
CA ASP A 74 33.65 16.16 2.66
C ASP A 74 34.72 15.17 2.22
N VAL A 75 34.34 14.14 1.47
CA VAL A 75 35.25 13.08 1.02
C VAL A 75 35.91 13.49 -0.29
N ASP A 76 37.23 13.59 -0.26
CA ASP A 76 38.05 13.66 -1.47
C ASP A 76 38.15 12.25 -2.09
N PHE A 77 37.31 11.98 -3.08
CA PHE A 77 37.24 10.68 -3.77
C PHE A 77 38.54 10.32 -4.51
N THR A 78 39.46 11.27 -4.71
CA THR A 78 40.80 10.97 -5.27
C THR A 78 41.66 10.17 -4.30
N LYS A 79 41.32 10.17 -3.00
CA LYS A 79 41.98 9.44 -1.92
C LYS A 79 41.13 8.31 -1.36
N ALA A 80 40.10 7.90 -2.08
CA ALA A 80 39.11 6.94 -1.60
C ALA A 80 39.73 5.65 -1.05
N ASP A 81 40.81 5.13 -1.65
CA ASP A 81 41.45 3.88 -1.22
C ASP A 81 42.13 3.96 0.17
N SER A 82 42.40 5.16 0.68
CA SER A 82 42.98 5.37 2.02
C SER A 82 41.94 5.61 3.13
N LEU A 83 40.65 5.76 2.77
CA LEU A 83 39.56 6.07 3.70
C LEU A 83 38.85 4.81 4.16
N THR A 84 38.43 4.78 5.42
CA THR A 84 37.55 3.73 5.94
C THR A 84 36.14 3.82 5.33
N LEU A 85 35.39 2.74 5.37
CA LEU A 85 34.03 2.70 4.83
C LEU A 85 33.12 3.76 5.49
N ASP A 86 33.22 3.94 6.81
CA ASP A 86 32.46 4.96 7.55
C ASP A 86 32.87 6.41 7.22
N GLN A 87 34.09 6.60 6.73
CA GLN A 87 34.52 7.91 6.25
C GLN A 87 33.97 8.23 4.87
N ARG A 88 33.71 7.21 4.04
CA ARG A 88 33.17 7.38 2.68
C ARG A 88 31.66 7.61 2.68
N GLU A 89 30.94 6.82 3.45
CA GLU A 89 29.48 6.79 3.47
C GLU A 89 28.96 6.63 4.90
N THR A 90 27.68 6.96 5.08
CA THR A 90 26.95 6.75 6.35
C THR A 90 25.59 6.14 6.05
N LEU A 91 25.12 5.21 6.90
CA LEU A 91 23.74 4.71 6.80
C LEU A 91 22.74 5.86 6.96
N LYS A 92 21.69 5.84 6.16
CA LYS A 92 20.59 6.78 6.37
C LYS A 92 20.00 6.64 7.77
N PRO A 93 19.54 7.76 8.38
CA PRO A 93 18.86 7.70 9.67
C PRO A 93 17.69 6.73 9.65
N GLY A 94 17.59 5.88 10.67
CA GLY A 94 16.52 4.90 10.79
C GLY A 94 16.61 3.69 9.85
N ALA A 95 17.76 3.49 9.16
CA ALA A 95 17.89 2.36 8.23
C ALA A 95 17.75 1.01 8.93
N ARG A 96 18.41 0.82 10.07
CA ARG A 96 18.34 -0.43 10.83
C ARG A 96 16.95 -0.69 11.38
N GLU A 97 16.31 0.34 11.93
CA GLU A 97 14.94 0.27 12.43
C GLU A 97 13.96 -0.05 11.29
N ALA A 98 14.19 0.53 10.11
CA ALA A 98 13.39 0.24 8.93
C ALA A 98 13.46 -1.23 8.51
N MET A 99 14.66 -1.82 8.50
CA MET A 99 14.85 -3.24 8.20
C MET A 99 14.17 -4.14 9.24
N GLN A 100 14.27 -3.79 10.51
CA GLN A 100 13.57 -4.51 11.56
C GLN A 100 12.04 -4.42 11.40
N MET A 101 11.50 -3.23 11.15
CA MET A 101 10.06 -3.04 10.92
C MET A 101 9.57 -3.83 9.69
N LEU A 102 10.35 -3.88 8.62
CA LEU A 102 10.03 -4.69 7.44
C LEU A 102 10.00 -6.17 7.76
N HIS A 103 10.96 -6.65 8.53
CA HIS A 103 11.00 -8.04 8.98
C HIS A 103 9.79 -8.39 9.88
N GLU A 104 9.40 -7.49 10.79
CA GLU A 104 8.20 -7.65 11.62
C GLU A 104 6.91 -7.70 10.78
N GLU A 105 6.87 -7.01 9.65
CA GLU A 105 5.77 -7.06 8.67
C GLU A 105 5.86 -8.30 7.74
N GLY A 106 6.85 -9.18 7.91
CA GLY A 106 7.05 -10.38 7.11
C GLY A 106 7.61 -10.11 5.71
N VAL A 107 8.41 -9.05 5.55
CA VAL A 107 9.01 -8.66 4.29
C VAL A 107 10.51 -8.94 4.31
N GLU A 108 10.99 -9.71 3.34
CA GLU A 108 12.41 -10.00 3.17
C GLU A 108 13.11 -8.87 2.39
N VAL A 109 14.34 -8.52 2.82
CA VAL A 109 15.09 -7.43 2.18
C VAL A 109 16.36 -7.97 1.55
N TYR A 110 16.54 -7.67 0.26
CA TYR A 110 17.67 -8.06 -0.58
C TYR A 110 18.46 -6.81 -0.99
N MET A 111 19.65 -6.62 -0.39
CA MET A 111 20.49 -5.47 -0.73
C MET A 111 21.36 -5.78 -1.96
N MET A 112 21.33 -4.89 -2.94
CA MET A 112 22.14 -4.96 -4.15
C MET A 112 23.16 -3.82 -4.14
N SER A 113 24.44 -4.14 -4.38
CA SER A 113 25.51 -3.13 -4.39
C SER A 113 26.53 -3.41 -5.51
N GLY A 114 26.92 -2.34 -6.21
CA GLY A 114 28.04 -2.39 -7.15
C GLY A 114 29.42 -2.49 -6.50
N ASP A 115 29.50 -2.33 -5.17
CA ASP A 115 30.75 -2.34 -4.43
C ASP A 115 31.42 -3.72 -4.33
N LYS A 116 32.66 -3.71 -3.83
CA LYS A 116 33.40 -4.90 -3.44
C LYS A 116 32.67 -5.63 -2.29
N GLU A 117 32.88 -6.92 -2.21
CA GLU A 117 32.22 -7.83 -1.26
C GLU A 117 32.34 -7.37 0.20
N GLU A 118 33.55 -6.96 0.60
CA GLU A 118 33.82 -6.48 1.96
C GLU A 118 32.94 -5.26 2.36
N ALA A 119 32.79 -4.31 1.44
CA ALA A 119 31.98 -3.14 1.64
C ALA A 119 30.47 -3.46 1.66
N ALA A 120 30.01 -4.30 0.74
CA ALA A 120 28.62 -4.75 0.69
C ALA A 120 28.24 -5.49 1.97
N LYS A 121 29.08 -6.43 2.41
CA LYS A 121 28.89 -7.17 3.66
C LYS A 121 28.82 -6.23 4.87
N TYR A 122 29.78 -5.32 4.98
CA TYR A 122 29.85 -4.36 6.08
C TYR A 122 28.54 -3.55 6.24
N TRP A 123 28.00 -3.03 5.13
CA TRP A 123 26.77 -2.24 5.15
C TRP A 123 25.54 -3.09 5.38
N ALA A 124 25.50 -4.31 4.87
CA ALA A 124 24.41 -5.27 5.13
C ALA A 124 24.33 -5.63 6.61
N ASP A 125 25.46 -6.01 7.21
CA ASP A 125 25.56 -6.35 8.64
C ASP A 125 25.15 -5.15 9.53
N LYS A 126 25.63 -3.95 9.18
CA LYS A 126 25.32 -2.71 9.90
C LYS A 126 23.83 -2.33 9.81
N ALA A 127 23.20 -2.59 8.68
CA ALA A 127 21.77 -2.38 8.48
C ALA A 127 20.90 -3.53 9.02
N GLY A 128 21.46 -4.70 9.32
CA GLY A 128 20.74 -5.89 9.74
C GLY A 128 20.07 -6.64 8.57
N ILE A 129 20.67 -6.57 7.38
CA ILE A 129 20.18 -7.25 6.17
C ILE A 129 20.94 -8.57 5.99
N THR A 130 20.21 -9.68 5.86
CA THR A 130 20.77 -11.04 5.71
C THR A 130 21.07 -11.40 4.25
N HIS A 131 20.27 -10.90 3.31
CA HIS A 131 20.41 -11.20 1.88
C HIS A 131 21.05 -10.01 1.16
N TRP A 132 22.25 -10.21 0.64
CA TRP A 132 22.96 -9.15 -0.09
C TRP A 132 23.79 -9.72 -1.24
N LYS A 133 24.02 -8.89 -2.26
CA LYS A 133 24.86 -9.20 -3.42
C LYS A 133 25.79 -8.03 -3.72
N SER A 134 27.07 -8.32 -3.96
CA SER A 134 28.11 -7.36 -4.32
C SER A 134 28.43 -7.39 -5.80
N ARG A 135 29.17 -6.39 -6.30
CA ARG A 135 29.61 -6.26 -7.71
C ARG A 135 28.47 -6.38 -8.70
N VAL A 136 27.33 -5.82 -8.36
CA VAL A 136 26.09 -5.90 -9.13
C VAL A 136 26.10 -4.84 -10.23
N MET A 137 25.84 -5.28 -11.46
CA MET A 137 25.56 -4.39 -12.59
C MET A 137 24.07 -4.00 -12.62
N PRO A 138 23.68 -2.91 -13.30
CA PRO A 138 22.27 -2.52 -13.39
C PRO A 138 21.34 -3.64 -13.85
N GLN A 139 21.77 -4.45 -14.83
CA GLN A 139 21.02 -5.59 -15.34
C GLN A 139 20.77 -6.66 -14.26
N ASP A 140 21.76 -6.93 -13.40
CA ASP A 140 21.62 -7.93 -12.33
C ASP A 140 20.52 -7.56 -11.32
N LYS A 141 20.21 -6.27 -11.16
CA LYS A 141 19.11 -5.81 -10.28
C LYS A 141 17.75 -6.18 -10.87
N GLU A 142 17.55 -5.97 -12.17
CA GLU A 142 16.37 -6.42 -12.88
C GLU A 142 16.22 -7.95 -12.81
N ASP A 143 17.31 -8.68 -13.09
CA ASP A 143 17.32 -10.14 -13.05
C ASP A 143 16.95 -10.67 -11.66
N MET A 144 17.40 -10.01 -10.60
CA MET A 144 17.04 -10.37 -9.22
C MET A 144 15.55 -10.14 -8.96
N VAL A 145 14.97 -9.01 -9.39
CA VAL A 145 13.54 -8.76 -9.29
C VAL A 145 12.75 -9.84 -10.01
N ARG A 146 13.09 -10.14 -11.28
CA ARG A 146 12.41 -11.17 -12.07
C ARG A 146 12.55 -12.56 -11.49
N LYS A 147 13.73 -12.88 -10.91
CA LYS A 147 13.98 -14.15 -10.23
C LYS A 147 13.03 -14.31 -9.05
N LEU A 148 12.97 -13.34 -8.15
CA LEU A 148 12.08 -13.39 -6.99
C LEU A 148 10.60 -13.49 -7.42
N GLN A 149 10.19 -12.74 -8.45
CA GLN A 149 8.85 -12.86 -9.02
C GLN A 149 8.56 -14.26 -9.56
N SER A 150 9.56 -14.91 -10.23
CA SER A 150 9.42 -16.28 -10.74
C SER A 150 9.32 -17.33 -9.61
N GLU A 151 9.86 -17.02 -8.43
CA GLU A 151 9.75 -17.82 -7.20
C GLU A 151 8.41 -17.61 -6.49
N GLY A 152 7.56 -16.68 -6.97
CA GLY A 152 6.22 -16.41 -6.46
C GLY A 152 6.14 -15.25 -5.48
N HIS A 153 7.21 -14.47 -5.32
CA HIS A 153 7.23 -13.28 -4.48
C HIS A 153 6.60 -12.07 -5.17
N HIS A 154 5.97 -11.22 -4.37
CA HIS A 154 5.59 -9.87 -4.78
C HIS A 154 6.70 -8.90 -4.40
N VAL A 155 7.37 -8.35 -5.41
CA VAL A 155 8.64 -7.64 -5.23
C VAL A 155 8.47 -6.13 -5.34
N ALA A 156 8.95 -5.40 -4.33
CA ALA A 156 9.19 -3.97 -4.48
C ALA A 156 10.67 -3.68 -4.78
N MET A 157 10.94 -2.74 -5.68
CA MET A 157 12.29 -2.20 -5.90
C MET A 157 12.39 -0.81 -5.30
N VAL A 158 13.43 -0.58 -4.50
CA VAL A 158 13.74 0.72 -3.88
C VAL A 158 15.06 1.24 -4.43
N GLY A 159 15.03 2.38 -5.10
CA GLY A 159 16.21 2.99 -5.71
C GLY A 159 16.13 4.51 -5.78
N ASP A 160 17.21 5.16 -6.16
CA ASP A 160 17.30 6.63 -6.27
C ASP A 160 17.86 7.13 -7.60
N GLY A 161 18.36 6.23 -8.45
CA GLY A 161 19.16 6.56 -9.61
C GLY A 161 18.65 6.07 -10.95
N ILE A 162 19.26 6.59 -12.01
CA ILE A 162 19.04 6.19 -13.41
C ILE A 162 19.40 4.69 -13.60
N ASN A 163 20.37 4.22 -12.83
CA ASN A 163 20.85 2.83 -12.90
C ASN A 163 19.82 1.80 -12.41
N ASP A 164 18.80 2.24 -11.68
CA ASP A 164 17.75 1.39 -11.13
C ASP A 164 16.48 1.38 -11.99
N THR A 165 16.41 2.20 -13.04
CA THR A 165 15.19 2.42 -13.83
C THR A 165 14.61 1.12 -14.39
N GLN A 166 15.45 0.21 -14.88
CA GLN A 166 15.03 -1.08 -15.43
C GLN A 166 14.44 -1.97 -14.32
N ALA A 167 15.12 -2.07 -13.18
CA ALA A 167 14.65 -2.84 -12.02
C ALA A 167 13.37 -2.23 -11.40
N LEU A 168 13.29 -0.89 -11.33
CA LEU A 168 12.08 -0.18 -10.88
C LEU A 168 10.89 -0.48 -11.81
N ALA A 169 11.11 -0.49 -13.13
CA ALA A 169 10.05 -0.79 -14.09
C ALA A 169 9.62 -2.26 -14.08
N ALA A 170 10.50 -3.19 -13.70
CA ALA A 170 10.23 -4.62 -13.64
C ALA A 170 9.50 -5.05 -12.36
N ALA A 171 9.63 -4.29 -11.27
CA ALA A 171 9.05 -4.61 -9.97
C ALA A 171 7.53 -4.44 -9.94
N ASP A 172 6.85 -5.19 -9.05
CA ASP A 172 5.40 -5.04 -8.82
C ASP A 172 5.07 -3.68 -8.20
N VAL A 173 5.98 -3.15 -7.38
CA VAL A 173 5.92 -1.79 -6.84
C VAL A 173 7.29 -1.14 -6.94
N SER A 174 7.35 0.01 -7.59
CA SER A 174 8.56 0.84 -7.69
C SER A 174 8.51 1.97 -6.66
N ILE A 175 9.59 2.08 -5.86
CA ILE A 175 9.72 3.08 -4.79
C ILE A 175 10.96 3.92 -5.05
N ALA A 176 10.78 5.23 -5.27
CA ALA A 176 11.89 6.18 -5.41
C ALA A 176 12.08 7.00 -4.14
N MET A 177 13.34 7.34 -3.87
CA MET A 177 13.67 8.32 -2.83
C MET A 177 13.49 9.74 -3.38
N GLY A 178 12.85 10.63 -2.62
CA GLY A 178 12.51 11.99 -3.07
C GLY A 178 13.69 12.94 -3.35
N LYS A 179 14.92 12.47 -3.13
CA LYS A 179 16.17 13.10 -3.62
C LYS A 179 16.79 12.33 -4.77
N GLY A 180 16.10 11.34 -5.28
CA GLY A 180 16.51 10.58 -6.47
C GLY A 180 16.46 11.45 -7.74
N THR A 181 16.88 10.87 -8.85
CA THR A 181 16.81 11.55 -10.15
C THR A 181 15.35 11.75 -10.59
N ASP A 182 15.08 12.80 -11.36
CA ASP A 182 13.75 13.06 -11.90
C ASP A 182 13.20 11.84 -12.65
N ILE A 183 14.06 11.12 -13.38
CA ILE A 183 13.68 9.91 -14.11
C ILE A 183 13.22 8.79 -13.16
N ALA A 184 13.92 8.58 -12.03
CA ALA A 184 13.51 7.58 -11.05
C ALA A 184 12.16 7.94 -10.41
N ILE A 185 11.93 9.22 -10.14
CA ILE A 185 10.67 9.74 -9.60
C ILE A 185 9.53 9.58 -10.61
N ASP A 186 9.78 9.80 -11.89
CA ASP A 186 8.79 9.66 -12.96
C ASP A 186 8.36 8.20 -13.17
N VAL A 187 9.29 7.26 -13.06
CA VAL A 187 9.00 5.81 -13.20
C VAL A 187 8.35 5.24 -11.94
N ALA A 188 8.70 5.77 -10.76
CA ALA A 188 8.23 5.23 -9.50
C ALA A 188 6.72 5.42 -9.30
N GLN A 189 6.09 4.37 -8.79
CA GLN A 189 4.69 4.39 -8.35
C GLN A 189 4.54 5.00 -6.96
N VAL A 190 5.59 4.93 -6.15
CA VAL A 190 5.64 5.50 -4.80
C VAL A 190 6.91 6.32 -4.64
N THR A 191 6.78 7.55 -4.14
CA THR A 191 7.91 8.43 -3.86
C THR A 191 7.96 8.77 -2.38
N LEU A 192 9.11 8.51 -1.74
CA LEU A 192 9.36 8.83 -0.34
C LEU A 192 10.03 10.20 -0.24
N MET A 193 9.30 11.20 0.21
CA MET A 193 9.83 12.55 0.39
C MET A 193 10.78 12.61 1.60
N GLY A 194 12.07 12.72 1.34
CA GLY A 194 13.12 12.76 2.37
C GLY A 194 13.97 11.49 2.45
N THR A 195 14.68 11.28 3.57
CA THR A 195 15.71 10.24 3.70
C THR A 195 15.36 9.13 4.68
N ASP A 196 14.20 9.19 5.33
CA ASP A 196 13.79 8.23 6.37
C ASP A 196 13.23 6.94 5.75
N LEU A 197 13.97 5.86 5.84
CA LEU A 197 13.61 4.55 5.29
C LEU A 197 12.47 3.85 6.04
N ARG A 198 12.18 4.24 7.29
CA ARG A 198 11.04 3.67 8.05
C ARG A 198 9.70 3.91 7.35
N ARG A 199 9.65 4.90 6.46
CA ARG A 199 8.46 5.17 5.64
C ARG A 199 8.12 4.04 4.67
N ILE A 200 9.07 3.18 4.29
CA ILE A 200 8.81 2.01 3.46
C ILE A 200 7.90 1.04 4.23
N ALA A 201 8.30 0.65 5.44
CA ALA A 201 7.50 -0.23 6.29
C ALA A 201 6.14 0.40 6.63
N TYR A 202 6.13 1.72 6.92
CA TYR A 202 4.88 2.45 7.15
C TYR A 202 3.96 2.43 5.92
N ALA A 203 4.49 2.59 4.71
CA ALA A 203 3.70 2.57 3.47
C ALA A 203 3.05 1.18 3.25
N ILE A 204 3.78 0.10 3.48
CA ILE A 204 3.27 -1.27 3.38
C ILE A 204 2.16 -1.51 4.41
N LYS A 205 2.39 -1.13 5.66
CA LYS A 205 1.40 -1.24 6.73
C LYS A 205 0.14 -0.44 6.44
N LEU A 206 0.29 0.80 5.96
CA LEU A 206 -0.82 1.66 5.57
C LEU A 206 -1.63 1.08 4.41
N SER A 207 -0.94 0.50 3.42
CA SER A 207 -1.58 -0.20 2.31
C SER A 207 -2.43 -1.38 2.81
N ARG A 208 -1.87 -2.24 3.66
CA ARG A 208 -2.59 -3.37 4.28
C ARG A 208 -3.82 -2.91 5.05
N GLN A 209 -3.70 -1.83 5.84
CA GLN A 209 -4.82 -1.22 6.56
C GLN A 209 -5.88 -0.67 5.63
N THR A 210 -5.48 0.02 4.56
CA THR A 210 -6.41 0.66 3.61
C THR A 210 -7.19 -0.40 2.82
N VAL A 211 -6.52 -1.42 2.30
CA VAL A 211 -7.18 -2.50 1.56
C VAL A 211 -8.06 -3.35 2.48
N GLY A 212 -7.62 -3.59 3.73
CA GLY A 212 -8.46 -4.22 4.76
C GLY A 212 -9.74 -3.42 5.03
N MET A 213 -9.66 -2.08 5.06
CA MET A 213 -10.81 -1.19 5.20
C MET A 213 -11.75 -1.26 3.97
N ILE A 214 -11.19 -1.35 2.75
CA ILE A 214 -11.98 -1.56 1.53
C ILE A 214 -12.80 -2.84 1.65
N HIS A 215 -12.18 -3.96 2.04
CA HIS A 215 -12.88 -5.24 2.21
C HIS A 215 -13.98 -5.16 3.26
N GLN A 216 -13.74 -4.49 4.40
CA GLN A 216 -14.77 -4.27 5.41
C GLN A 216 -15.93 -3.45 4.87
N ASN A 217 -15.65 -2.36 4.15
CA ASN A 217 -16.67 -1.51 3.55
C ASN A 217 -17.53 -2.28 2.54
N LEU A 218 -16.89 -3.07 1.67
CA LEU A 218 -17.58 -3.92 0.70
C LEU A 218 -18.46 -4.96 1.39
N PHE A 219 -17.95 -5.62 2.44
CA PHE A 219 -18.72 -6.58 3.23
C PHE A 219 -19.98 -5.93 3.83
N TRP A 220 -19.84 -4.78 4.49
CA TRP A 220 -20.97 -4.10 5.08
C TRP A 220 -21.98 -3.59 4.04
N ALA A 221 -21.49 -3.00 2.94
CA ALA A 221 -22.34 -2.57 1.84
C ALA A 221 -23.15 -3.73 1.24
N PHE A 222 -22.55 -4.92 1.14
CA PHE A 222 -23.19 -6.12 0.61
C PHE A 222 -24.21 -6.71 1.60
N ILE A 223 -23.85 -6.83 2.88
CA ILE A 223 -24.73 -7.46 3.90
C ILE A 223 -26.03 -6.64 4.10
N TYR A 224 -25.97 -5.31 4.01
CA TYR A 224 -27.17 -4.48 4.04
C TYR A 224 -28.17 -4.89 2.94
N ASN A 225 -27.71 -5.10 1.72
CA ASN A 225 -28.56 -5.51 0.62
C ASN A 225 -29.08 -6.93 0.81
N VAL A 226 -28.21 -7.88 1.18
CA VAL A 226 -28.59 -9.28 1.42
C VAL A 226 -29.66 -9.44 2.49
N VAL A 227 -29.61 -8.62 3.54
CA VAL A 227 -30.61 -8.67 4.63
C VAL A 227 -31.87 -7.87 4.27
N CYS A 228 -31.71 -6.64 3.75
CA CYS A 228 -32.82 -5.75 3.57
C CYS A 228 -33.71 -6.11 2.35
N ILE A 229 -33.15 -6.68 1.29
CA ILE A 229 -33.94 -7.07 0.09
C ILE A 229 -34.99 -8.14 0.42
N PRO A 230 -34.64 -9.29 1.06
CA PRO A 230 -35.65 -10.27 1.44
C PRO A 230 -36.72 -9.73 2.40
N LEU A 231 -36.30 -8.87 3.36
CA LEU A 231 -37.24 -8.23 4.28
C LEU A 231 -38.21 -7.31 3.54
N ALA A 232 -37.74 -6.52 2.58
CA ALA A 232 -38.60 -5.65 1.76
C ALA A 232 -39.46 -6.43 0.78
N ALA A 233 -38.98 -7.57 0.27
CA ALA A 233 -39.72 -8.45 -0.63
C ALA A 233 -40.89 -9.18 0.06
N GLY A 234 -40.91 -9.21 1.38
CA GLY A 234 -42.01 -9.78 2.16
C GLY A 234 -41.70 -11.07 2.89
N LEU A 235 -40.43 -11.40 3.10
CA LEU A 235 -40.01 -12.55 3.91
C LEU A 235 -40.74 -12.64 5.27
N PRO A 236 -41.00 -11.52 6.01
CA PRO A 236 -41.72 -11.57 7.27
C PRO A 236 -43.13 -12.14 7.17
N TYR A 237 -43.80 -12.00 6.04
CA TYR A 237 -45.14 -12.58 5.84
C TYR A 237 -45.15 -14.11 5.85
N LEU A 238 -44.05 -14.76 5.44
CA LEU A 238 -43.94 -16.22 5.51
C LEU A 238 -43.91 -16.74 6.95
N PHE A 239 -43.53 -15.89 7.89
CA PHE A 239 -43.48 -16.19 9.33
C PHE A 239 -44.66 -15.57 10.10
N GLY A 240 -45.71 -15.14 9.41
CA GLY A 240 -46.92 -14.58 10.04
C GLY A 240 -46.80 -13.15 10.55
N ALA A 241 -45.68 -12.47 10.25
CA ALA A 241 -45.52 -11.05 10.63
C ALA A 241 -46.08 -10.12 9.56
N HIS A 242 -47.00 -9.25 9.96
CA HIS A 242 -47.72 -8.33 9.05
C HIS A 242 -47.09 -6.94 8.92
N TRP A 243 -45.77 -6.80 9.13
CA TRP A 243 -45.05 -5.57 8.90
C TRP A 243 -44.27 -5.60 7.60
N GLN A 244 -44.08 -4.43 6.98
CA GLN A 244 -43.32 -4.30 5.74
C GLN A 244 -42.44 -3.05 5.78
N ILE A 245 -41.28 -3.11 5.10
CA ILE A 245 -40.42 -1.94 4.91
C ILE A 245 -41.11 -1.02 3.91
N THR A 246 -41.45 0.19 4.34
CA THR A 246 -41.98 1.22 3.44
C THR A 246 -40.87 1.83 2.62
N PRO A 247 -41.15 2.46 1.44
CA PRO A 247 -40.12 3.13 0.62
C PRO A 247 -39.34 4.21 1.40
N MET A 248 -39.95 4.86 2.36
CA MET A 248 -39.33 5.86 3.24
C MET A 248 -38.26 5.20 4.14
N TRP A 249 -38.57 4.07 4.78
CA TRP A 249 -37.63 3.33 5.60
C TRP A 249 -36.52 2.68 4.73
N ALA A 250 -36.86 2.21 3.54
CA ALA A 250 -35.89 1.71 2.57
C ALA A 250 -34.83 2.78 2.22
N SER A 251 -35.28 4.00 1.92
CA SER A 251 -34.39 5.13 1.64
C SER A 251 -33.52 5.51 2.84
N ALA A 252 -34.10 5.52 4.05
CA ALA A 252 -33.36 5.80 5.28
C ALA A 252 -32.26 4.74 5.54
N LEU A 253 -32.56 3.45 5.38
CA LEU A 253 -31.58 2.36 5.53
C LEU A 253 -30.42 2.48 4.53
N MET A 254 -30.71 2.86 3.28
CA MET A 254 -29.68 3.05 2.27
C MET A 254 -28.80 4.26 2.57
N ALA A 255 -29.37 5.36 3.08
CA ALA A 255 -28.60 6.50 3.55
C ALA A 255 -27.67 6.12 4.72
N PHE A 256 -28.16 5.38 5.71
CA PHE A 256 -27.35 4.86 6.82
C PHE A 256 -26.23 3.93 6.35
N SER A 257 -26.49 3.05 5.36
CA SER A 257 -25.46 2.20 4.77
C SER A 257 -24.30 3.02 4.18
N SER A 258 -24.62 4.05 3.41
CA SER A 258 -23.61 4.94 2.81
C SER A 258 -22.84 5.73 3.87
N ILE A 259 -23.52 6.26 4.88
CA ILE A 259 -22.89 6.97 6.00
C ILE A 259 -21.95 6.03 6.78
N SER A 260 -22.37 4.78 7.03
CA SER A 260 -21.54 3.80 7.76
C SER A 260 -20.24 3.49 7.05
N VAL A 261 -20.26 3.35 5.72
CA VAL A 261 -19.07 3.13 4.88
C VAL A 261 -18.10 4.33 4.95
N VAL A 262 -18.63 5.55 4.84
CA VAL A 262 -17.81 6.77 4.96
C VAL A 262 -17.19 6.89 6.35
N MET A 263 -17.99 6.69 7.40
CA MET A 263 -17.53 6.76 8.80
C MET A 263 -16.46 5.69 9.08
N ASN A 264 -16.65 4.47 8.57
CA ASN A 264 -15.65 3.41 8.71
C ASN A 264 -14.33 3.79 8.01
N SER A 265 -14.40 4.33 6.78
CA SER A 265 -13.22 4.81 6.06
C SER A 265 -12.48 5.92 6.81
N LEU A 266 -13.20 6.83 7.46
CA LEU A 266 -12.61 7.90 8.27
C LEU A 266 -11.86 7.38 9.50
N ARG A 267 -12.19 6.20 10.03
CA ARG A 267 -11.43 5.55 11.12
C ARG A 267 -9.97 5.33 10.76
N LEU A 268 -9.67 5.08 9.47
CA LEU A 268 -8.29 4.92 9.01
C LEU A 268 -7.42 6.14 9.36
N LYS A 269 -8.01 7.35 9.43
CA LYS A 269 -7.30 8.58 9.81
C LYS A 269 -6.77 8.54 11.26
N PHE A 270 -7.44 7.80 12.15
CA PHE A 270 -7.15 7.75 13.58
C PHE A 270 -6.45 6.45 14.02
N MET A 271 -6.24 5.50 13.12
CA MET A 271 -5.49 4.28 13.45
C MET A 271 -4.04 4.62 13.78
N LYS A 272 -3.48 3.98 14.83
CA LYS A 272 -2.09 4.19 15.23
C LYS A 272 -1.12 3.78 14.11
N GLN A 273 -0.03 4.51 14.03
CA GLN A 273 1.13 4.24 13.16
C GLN A 273 1.81 2.95 13.55
#